data_ecb559a64c8fd3ded2a1ddbbaba3f518
#
_entry.id   ecb559a64c8fd3ded2a1ddbbaba3f518
#
_cell.length_a   1.000
_cell.length_b   1.000
_cell.length_c   1.000
_cell.angle_alpha   90.00
_cell.angle_beta   90.00
_cell.angle_gamma   90.00
#
_symmetry.space_group_name_H-M   'P 1'
#
loop_
_entity.id
_entity.type
_entity.pdbx_description
1 polymer ?
#
loop_
_entity_poly.entity_id
_entity_poly.type
_entity_poly.pdbx_seq_one_letter_code
_entity_poly.pdbx_strand_id
1 'polypeptide(L)'
;MSLTVRPVVGRRAKISALGTYVPPDVITNQDLEKLVETSDQWITERTGIKTRHLLAPGLGVSDMCTEAAKKCLAARGIGPEELDVILVGTVTPDMMYPNTASLVQNKIGAPKVWGFDVSAGCSGFVYALNAGVTMVESGACSKVLVCGADANTRMTDYTDRATCVLFGDGSGAVLIEPAADGEIGFIDSLNENDGSGGVSLSLPAGGSLLPASHETVDKKMHYIHQDGPAVYKFAVRKMAELTDALLKRNGVTGADLGCFIPHQANKRIITSTAERLGMPPERVIINIDKYGNTSSGTIPLAMETAIDEGKLKKGDLVLLAAVGAGFTVGTVLLRWEI
;
A
#
# COMPACT_ATOMS: atom_id res chain seq x y z
N MET A 1 2.62 -29.85 -6.99
CA MET A 1 3.42 -29.63 -5.76
C MET A 1 2.50 -29.38 -4.59
N SER A 2 2.74 -29.96 -3.42
CA SER A 2 1.92 -29.68 -2.22
C SER A 2 2.35 -28.34 -1.63
N LEU A 3 1.47 -27.35 -1.61
CA LEU A 3 1.68 -26.07 -0.95
C LEU A 3 1.90 -26.31 0.55
N THR A 4 3.01 -25.84 1.10
CA THR A 4 3.25 -25.86 2.54
C THR A 4 2.55 -24.66 3.16
N VAL A 5 1.48 -24.90 3.88
CA VAL A 5 0.67 -23.84 4.50
C VAL A 5 1.07 -23.74 5.98
N ARG A 6 1.36 -22.51 6.45
CA ARG A 6 1.67 -22.25 7.86
C ARG A 6 0.57 -22.81 8.77
N PRO A 7 0.89 -23.58 9.81
CA PRO A 7 -0.11 -23.99 10.79
C PRO A 7 -0.64 -22.76 11.53
N VAL A 8 -1.97 -22.66 11.65
CA VAL A 8 -2.66 -21.61 12.38
C VAL A 8 -3.29 -22.22 13.62
N VAL A 9 -3.06 -21.60 14.77
CA VAL A 9 -3.74 -21.96 16.02
C VAL A 9 -5.06 -21.19 16.07
N GLY A 10 -6.13 -21.82 15.65
CA GLY A 10 -7.44 -21.19 15.55
C GLY A 10 -8.05 -21.34 14.16
N ARG A 11 -8.46 -20.23 13.57
CA ARG A 11 -9.10 -20.15 12.25
C ARG A 11 -8.24 -19.40 11.26
N ARG A 12 -8.37 -19.69 9.96
CA ARG A 12 -7.73 -18.91 8.92
C ARG A 12 -8.47 -17.61 8.66
N ALA A 13 -7.74 -16.62 8.16
CA ALA A 13 -8.29 -15.36 7.71
C ALA A 13 -8.30 -15.28 6.18
N LYS A 14 -9.23 -14.52 5.62
CA LYS A 14 -9.28 -14.19 4.19
C LYS A 14 -9.62 -12.72 3.98
N ILE A 15 -9.31 -12.19 2.79
CA ILE A 15 -9.92 -10.98 2.28
C ILE A 15 -11.32 -11.36 1.79
N SER A 16 -12.34 -10.66 2.24
CA SER A 16 -13.75 -10.92 1.90
C SER A 16 -14.40 -9.79 1.09
N ALA A 17 -13.79 -8.62 1.06
CA ALA A 17 -14.19 -7.49 0.22
C ALA A 17 -13.03 -6.54 -0.02
N LEU A 18 -13.17 -5.73 -1.08
CA LEU A 18 -12.26 -4.67 -1.48
C LEU A 18 -13.10 -3.43 -1.86
N GLY A 19 -12.58 -2.25 -1.56
CA GLY A 19 -13.08 -0.99 -2.07
C GLY A 19 -11.93 -0.01 -2.23
N THR A 20 -11.98 0.85 -3.23
CA THR A 20 -10.90 1.82 -3.50
C THR A 20 -11.45 3.21 -3.76
N TYR A 21 -10.58 4.19 -3.60
CA TYR A 21 -10.88 5.57 -3.94
C TYR A 21 -9.62 6.29 -4.42
N VAL A 22 -9.77 7.02 -5.52
CA VAL A 22 -8.80 8.00 -6.00
C VAL A 22 -9.47 9.35 -6.13
N PRO A 23 -8.80 10.46 -5.76
CA PRO A 23 -9.32 11.81 -5.98
C PRO A 23 -9.58 12.08 -7.47
N PRO A 24 -10.56 12.93 -7.83
CA PRO A 24 -10.87 13.19 -9.23
C PRO A 24 -9.86 14.10 -9.94
N ASP A 25 -9.17 14.97 -9.21
CA ASP A 25 -8.20 15.90 -9.79
C ASP A 25 -6.93 15.17 -10.22
N VAL A 26 -6.42 15.49 -11.40
CA VAL A 26 -5.27 14.81 -12.02
C VAL A 26 -4.22 15.81 -12.45
N ILE A 27 -2.95 15.51 -12.19
CA ILE A 27 -1.79 16.19 -12.77
C ILE A 27 -1.08 15.25 -13.75
N THR A 28 -0.82 15.73 -14.97
CA THR A 28 -0.13 15.00 -16.03
C THR A 28 1.37 15.29 -16.04
N ASN A 29 2.13 14.54 -16.83
CA ASN A 29 3.54 14.84 -17.05
C ASN A 29 3.72 16.20 -17.74
N GLN A 30 2.81 16.56 -18.68
CA GLN A 30 2.82 17.85 -19.36
C GLN A 30 2.55 19.03 -18.40
N ASP A 31 1.80 18.82 -17.33
CA ASP A 31 1.61 19.85 -16.30
C ASP A 31 2.89 20.03 -15.47
N LEU A 32 3.63 18.95 -15.18
CA LEU A 32 4.90 19.02 -14.47
C LEU A 32 6.00 19.66 -15.30
N GLU A 33 5.99 19.55 -16.64
CA GLU A 33 6.90 20.27 -17.54
C GLU A 33 6.82 21.80 -17.39
N LYS A 34 5.67 22.32 -16.91
CA LYS A 34 5.48 23.75 -16.65
C LYS A 34 6.08 24.20 -15.31
N LEU A 35 6.37 23.25 -14.40
CA LEU A 35 6.83 23.52 -13.04
C LEU A 35 8.32 23.29 -12.85
N VAL A 36 8.88 22.24 -13.48
CA VAL A 36 10.30 21.84 -13.36
C VAL A 36 10.86 21.44 -14.72
N GLU A 37 12.20 21.48 -14.86
CA GLU A 37 12.88 21.04 -16.08
C GLU A 37 12.79 19.52 -16.23
N THR A 38 11.78 19.03 -16.95
CA THR A 38 11.49 17.60 -17.19
C THR A 38 10.79 17.42 -18.53
N SER A 39 10.47 16.17 -18.91
CA SER A 39 9.62 15.85 -20.05
C SER A 39 8.78 14.60 -19.80
N ASP A 40 7.61 14.49 -20.46
CA ASP A 40 6.78 13.29 -20.42
C ASP A 40 7.57 12.04 -20.79
N GLN A 41 8.41 12.12 -21.83
CA GLN A 41 9.28 11.02 -22.23
C GLN A 41 10.22 10.60 -21.10
N TRP A 42 10.91 11.56 -20.48
CA TRP A 42 11.88 11.28 -19.39
C TRP A 42 11.18 10.64 -18.18
N ILE A 43 10.03 11.18 -17.75
CA ILE A 43 9.29 10.65 -16.60
C ILE A 43 8.80 9.23 -16.91
N THR A 44 8.19 9.02 -18.08
CA THR A 44 7.62 7.71 -18.48
C THR A 44 8.72 6.65 -18.61
N GLU A 45 9.84 6.94 -19.23
CA GLU A 45 10.97 6.01 -19.37
C GLU A 45 11.61 5.64 -18.03
N ARG A 46 11.69 6.60 -17.10
CA ARG A 46 12.35 6.40 -15.80
C ARG A 46 11.46 5.76 -14.75
N THR A 47 10.16 6.02 -14.78
CA THR A 47 9.24 5.63 -13.71
C THR A 47 8.07 4.77 -14.17
N GLY A 48 7.64 4.92 -15.41
CA GLY A 48 6.41 4.39 -15.96
C GLY A 48 5.19 5.28 -15.73
N ILE A 49 5.32 6.41 -15.01
CA ILE A 49 4.20 7.26 -14.58
C ILE A 49 3.78 8.21 -15.71
N LYS A 50 2.46 8.35 -15.90
CA LYS A 50 1.86 9.32 -16.84
C LYS A 50 1.00 10.35 -16.11
N THR A 51 0.23 9.89 -15.12
CA THR A 51 -0.68 10.74 -14.34
C THR A 51 -0.58 10.46 -12.84
N ARG A 52 -1.01 11.41 -12.00
CA ARG A 52 -1.16 11.33 -10.54
C ARG A 52 -2.49 11.98 -10.18
N HIS A 53 -3.17 11.40 -9.19
CA HIS A 53 -4.35 12.00 -8.61
C HIS A 53 -3.96 12.88 -7.43
N LEU A 54 -4.69 13.97 -7.23
CA LEU A 54 -4.44 14.96 -6.17
C LEU A 54 -5.67 15.12 -5.30
N LEU A 55 -5.47 15.01 -3.99
CA LEU A 55 -6.53 15.25 -3.03
C LEU A 55 -6.87 16.74 -2.96
N ALA A 56 -8.15 17.07 -3.09
CA ALA A 56 -8.63 18.46 -3.05
C ALA A 56 -8.28 19.16 -1.72
N PRO A 57 -8.04 20.49 -1.73
CA PRO A 57 -7.84 21.26 -0.50
C PRO A 57 -8.97 21.06 0.51
N GLY A 58 -8.62 20.97 1.80
CA GLY A 58 -9.59 20.79 2.89
C GLY A 58 -10.00 19.33 3.15
N LEU A 59 -9.54 18.37 2.32
CA LEU A 59 -9.71 16.94 2.57
C LEU A 59 -8.41 16.33 3.09
N GLY A 60 -8.51 15.27 3.89
CA GLY A 60 -7.40 14.51 4.45
C GLY A 60 -7.42 13.03 4.02
N VAL A 61 -6.44 12.28 4.49
CA VAL A 61 -6.33 10.82 4.23
C VAL A 61 -7.56 10.09 4.76
N SER A 62 -8.11 10.52 5.89
CA SER A 62 -9.31 9.92 6.45
C SER A 62 -10.53 10.03 5.53
N ASP A 63 -10.62 11.07 4.68
CA ASP A 63 -11.70 11.21 3.68
C ASP A 63 -11.55 10.15 2.58
N MET A 64 -10.35 9.95 2.06
CA MET A 64 -10.08 8.90 1.07
C MET A 64 -10.35 7.51 1.63
N CYS A 65 -9.87 7.22 2.85
CA CYS A 65 -10.14 5.96 3.54
C CYS A 65 -11.63 5.74 3.76
N THR A 66 -12.38 6.79 4.08
CA THR A 66 -13.83 6.73 4.28
C THR A 66 -14.56 6.28 3.01
N GLU A 67 -14.22 6.85 1.86
CA GLU A 67 -14.83 6.47 0.59
C GLU A 67 -14.45 5.04 0.16
N ALA A 68 -13.19 4.64 0.35
CA ALA A 68 -12.76 3.27 0.11
C ALA A 68 -13.46 2.27 1.05
N ALA A 69 -13.58 2.61 2.34
CA ALA A 69 -14.27 1.81 3.34
C ALA A 69 -15.75 1.61 3.01
N LYS A 70 -16.47 2.67 2.65
CA LYS A 70 -17.89 2.59 2.23
C LYS A 70 -18.07 1.63 1.06
N LYS A 71 -17.22 1.71 0.04
CA LYS A 71 -17.28 0.78 -1.10
C LYS A 71 -16.98 -0.66 -0.68
N CYS A 72 -15.98 -0.87 0.18
CA CYS A 72 -15.63 -2.18 0.71
C CYS A 72 -16.78 -2.82 1.50
N LEU A 73 -17.40 -2.06 2.42
CA LEU A 73 -18.54 -2.52 3.20
C LEU A 73 -19.76 -2.81 2.32
N ALA A 74 -20.05 -1.94 1.36
CA ALA A 74 -21.12 -2.13 0.38
C ALA A 74 -20.91 -3.40 -0.47
N ALA A 75 -19.67 -3.64 -0.94
CA ALA A 75 -19.31 -4.84 -1.69
C ALA A 75 -19.51 -6.13 -0.86
N ARG A 76 -19.27 -6.06 0.47
CA ARG A 76 -19.52 -7.18 1.39
C ARG A 76 -20.99 -7.31 1.78
N GLY A 77 -21.77 -6.23 1.70
CA GLY A 77 -23.19 -6.18 2.11
C GLY A 77 -23.35 -6.13 3.63
N ILE A 78 -22.46 -5.43 4.35
CA ILE A 78 -22.51 -5.25 5.80
C ILE A 78 -22.51 -3.79 6.19
N GLY A 79 -22.99 -3.48 7.41
CA GLY A 79 -22.91 -2.15 8.00
C GLY A 79 -21.61 -1.90 8.75
N PRO A 80 -21.25 -0.62 8.98
CA PRO A 80 -20.04 -0.27 9.72
C PRO A 80 -20.09 -0.67 11.19
N GLU A 81 -21.29 -0.88 11.75
CA GLU A 81 -21.51 -1.35 13.13
C GLU A 81 -21.09 -2.82 13.35
N GLU A 82 -20.90 -3.57 12.28
CA GLU A 82 -20.45 -4.96 12.34
C GLU A 82 -18.93 -5.12 12.44
N LEU A 83 -18.19 -4.03 12.25
CA LEU A 83 -16.73 -4.05 12.35
C LEU A 83 -16.27 -4.17 13.81
N ASP A 84 -15.18 -4.88 14.03
CA ASP A 84 -14.48 -4.95 15.31
C ASP A 84 -13.35 -3.91 15.39
N VAL A 85 -12.56 -3.78 14.31
CA VAL A 85 -11.33 -2.97 14.28
C VAL A 85 -11.16 -2.30 12.93
N ILE A 86 -10.58 -1.07 12.95
CA ILE A 86 -10.09 -0.37 11.77
C ILE A 86 -8.58 -0.16 11.91
N LEU A 87 -7.81 -0.60 10.90
CA LEU A 87 -6.38 -0.37 10.78
C LEU A 87 -6.11 0.50 9.56
N VAL A 88 -5.27 1.53 9.71
CA VAL A 88 -4.91 2.41 8.59
C VAL A 88 -3.40 2.42 8.41
N GLY A 89 -2.92 1.90 7.28
CA GLY A 89 -1.52 2.06 6.85
C GLY A 89 -1.35 3.44 6.22
N THR A 90 -0.66 4.36 6.90
CA THR A 90 -0.41 5.71 6.40
C THR A 90 0.84 6.33 7.04
N VAL A 91 1.52 7.23 6.30
CA VAL A 91 2.58 8.12 6.80
C VAL A 91 2.22 9.60 6.63
N THR A 92 1.03 9.87 6.11
CA THR A 92 0.49 11.23 5.91
C THR A 92 -0.86 11.39 6.61
N PRO A 93 -0.95 11.11 7.94
CA PRO A 93 -2.21 11.23 8.66
C PRO A 93 -2.76 12.65 8.56
N ASP A 94 -4.07 12.83 8.74
CA ASP A 94 -4.71 14.15 8.75
C ASP A 94 -4.05 15.08 9.77
N MET A 95 -3.63 14.53 10.90
CA MET A 95 -2.92 15.19 12.00
C MET A 95 -2.16 14.18 12.86
N MET A 96 -1.24 14.63 13.69
CA MET A 96 -0.46 13.73 14.56
C MET A 96 -1.34 12.95 15.56
N TYR A 97 -2.39 13.53 16.04
CA TYR A 97 -3.45 12.92 16.87
C TYR A 97 -4.74 13.75 16.78
N PRO A 98 -5.95 13.12 16.82
CA PRO A 98 -6.18 11.67 16.88
C PRO A 98 -5.65 10.93 15.65
N ASN A 99 -5.54 9.60 15.74
CA ASN A 99 -5.13 8.76 14.62
C ASN A 99 -6.18 8.76 13.48
N THR A 100 -5.76 8.45 12.28
CA THR A 100 -6.61 8.41 11.09
C THR A 100 -7.73 7.37 11.23
N ALA A 101 -7.46 6.22 11.83
CA ALA A 101 -8.46 5.18 12.08
C ALA A 101 -9.65 5.68 12.90
N SER A 102 -9.41 6.53 13.92
CA SER A 102 -10.50 7.15 14.71
C SER A 102 -11.33 8.14 13.89
N LEU A 103 -10.70 8.87 12.97
CA LEU A 103 -11.42 9.79 12.08
C LEU A 103 -12.27 9.02 11.08
N VAL A 104 -11.73 7.94 10.49
CA VAL A 104 -12.47 7.03 9.59
C VAL A 104 -13.65 6.40 10.33
N GLN A 105 -13.43 5.89 11.54
CA GLN A 105 -14.46 5.31 12.40
C GLN A 105 -15.67 6.26 12.56
N ASN A 106 -15.40 7.52 12.88
CA ASN A 106 -16.44 8.53 13.02
C ASN A 106 -17.14 8.85 11.68
N LYS A 107 -16.36 9.01 10.61
CA LYS A 107 -16.89 9.37 9.28
C LYS A 107 -17.75 8.28 8.63
N ILE A 108 -17.47 7.00 8.88
CA ILE A 108 -18.30 5.88 8.40
C ILE A 108 -19.48 5.56 9.34
N GLY A 109 -19.53 6.18 10.53
CA GLY A 109 -20.57 5.94 11.50
C GLY A 109 -20.47 4.58 12.20
N ALA A 110 -19.25 4.11 12.52
CA ALA A 110 -19.01 2.82 13.18
C ALA A 110 -18.94 2.97 14.71
N PRO A 111 -20.03 2.83 15.47
CA PRO A 111 -20.02 2.96 16.91
C PRO A 111 -19.26 1.79 17.55
N LYS A 112 -18.49 2.06 18.61
CA LYS A 112 -17.75 1.05 19.39
C LYS A 112 -16.60 0.32 18.67
N VAL A 113 -16.30 0.68 17.44
CA VAL A 113 -15.14 0.17 16.72
C VAL A 113 -13.90 0.93 17.17
N TRP A 114 -12.84 0.21 17.50
CA TRP A 114 -11.56 0.83 17.83
C TRP A 114 -10.56 0.66 16.69
N GLY A 115 -9.44 1.36 16.73
CA GLY A 115 -8.46 1.26 15.66
C GLY A 115 -7.19 2.04 15.92
N PHE A 116 -6.21 1.87 15.05
CA PHE A 116 -4.94 2.57 15.09
C PHE A 116 -4.29 2.64 13.71
N ASP A 117 -3.35 3.58 13.58
CA ASP A 117 -2.56 3.75 12.37
C ASP A 117 -1.27 2.93 12.44
N VAL A 118 -0.84 2.44 11.27
CA VAL A 118 0.42 1.72 11.07
C VAL A 118 1.34 2.54 10.20
N SER A 119 2.40 3.09 10.80
CA SER A 119 3.42 3.87 10.09
C SER A 119 4.57 2.95 9.66
N ALA A 120 4.60 2.57 8.38
CA ALA A 120 5.65 1.72 7.79
C ALA A 120 5.98 2.13 6.34
N GLY A 121 5.91 3.42 6.03
CA GLY A 121 6.12 3.93 4.67
C GLY A 121 5.16 3.26 3.69
N CYS A 122 5.63 3.03 2.47
CA CYS A 122 4.84 2.36 1.42
C CYS A 122 4.47 0.89 1.76
N SER A 123 5.09 0.29 2.79
CA SER A 123 4.71 -1.04 3.31
C SER A 123 3.55 -0.99 4.31
N GLY A 124 3.02 0.21 4.63
CA GLY A 124 2.01 0.42 5.67
C GLY A 124 0.78 -0.45 5.50
N PHE A 125 0.26 -0.58 4.28
CA PHE A 125 -0.86 -1.47 4.00
C PHE A 125 -0.53 -2.95 4.29
N VAL A 126 0.63 -3.44 3.85
CA VAL A 126 1.03 -4.84 4.08
C VAL A 126 1.22 -5.14 5.56
N TYR A 127 1.79 -4.21 6.32
CA TYR A 127 1.96 -4.36 7.77
C TYR A 127 0.62 -4.33 8.49
N ALA A 128 -0.27 -3.40 8.14
CA ALA A 128 -1.63 -3.34 8.68
C ALA A 128 -2.43 -4.61 8.33
N LEU A 129 -2.28 -5.11 7.09
CA LEU A 129 -2.90 -6.36 6.64
C LEU A 129 -2.45 -7.54 7.50
N ASN A 130 -1.13 -7.69 7.75
CA ASN A 130 -0.59 -8.75 8.59
C ASN A 130 -1.07 -8.65 10.04
N ALA A 131 -1.19 -7.45 10.59
CA ALA A 131 -1.76 -7.24 11.92
C ALA A 131 -3.23 -7.66 11.97
N GLY A 132 -4.04 -7.23 10.99
CA GLY A 132 -5.46 -7.60 10.90
C GLY A 132 -5.67 -9.10 10.72
N VAL A 133 -4.87 -9.76 9.88
CA VAL A 133 -4.87 -11.22 9.72
C VAL A 133 -4.62 -11.91 11.05
N THR A 134 -3.59 -11.48 11.79
CA THR A 134 -3.26 -12.06 13.10
C THR A 134 -4.40 -11.88 14.10
N MET A 135 -5.09 -10.74 14.12
CA MET A 135 -6.25 -10.49 14.97
C MET A 135 -7.42 -11.44 14.65
N VAL A 136 -7.68 -11.71 13.38
CA VAL A 136 -8.72 -12.65 12.96
C VAL A 136 -8.32 -14.09 13.25
N GLU A 137 -7.09 -14.49 12.92
CA GLU A 137 -6.60 -15.86 13.14
C GLU A 137 -6.52 -16.23 14.61
N SER A 138 -6.16 -15.28 15.49
CA SER A 138 -6.16 -15.50 16.94
C SER A 138 -7.55 -15.60 17.56
N GLY A 139 -8.60 -15.25 16.82
CA GLY A 139 -9.98 -15.21 17.33
C GLY A 139 -10.33 -13.94 18.13
N ALA A 140 -9.39 -12.98 18.26
CA ALA A 140 -9.66 -11.73 18.97
C ALA A 140 -10.67 -10.84 18.24
N CYS A 141 -10.70 -10.90 16.90
CA CYS A 141 -11.61 -10.14 16.05
C CYS A 141 -12.17 -11.03 14.95
N SER A 142 -13.33 -10.68 14.41
CA SER A 142 -13.97 -11.38 13.31
C SER A 142 -14.09 -10.55 12.04
N LYS A 143 -14.12 -9.21 12.16
CA LYS A 143 -14.25 -8.29 11.05
C LYS A 143 -13.26 -7.12 11.22
N VAL A 144 -12.15 -7.16 10.51
CA VAL A 144 -11.10 -6.14 10.57
C VAL A 144 -11.06 -5.41 9.23
N LEU A 145 -11.35 -4.11 9.24
CA LEU A 145 -11.18 -3.25 8.08
C LEU A 145 -9.73 -2.74 8.04
N VAL A 146 -9.04 -2.98 6.95
CA VAL A 146 -7.67 -2.49 6.73
C VAL A 146 -7.66 -1.53 5.57
N CYS A 147 -7.30 -0.28 5.83
CA CYS A 147 -7.11 0.75 4.83
C CYS A 147 -5.61 0.96 4.56
N GLY A 148 -5.26 1.26 3.31
CA GLY A 148 -3.97 1.81 2.92
C GLY A 148 -4.18 3.10 2.16
N ALA A 149 -3.61 4.20 2.62
CA ALA A 149 -3.79 5.51 1.99
C ALA A 149 -2.67 6.47 2.34
N ASP A 150 -2.33 7.32 1.38
CA ASP A 150 -1.45 8.47 1.62
C ASP A 150 -1.85 9.65 0.72
N ALA A 151 -1.66 10.87 1.22
CA ALA A 151 -1.79 12.13 0.51
C ALA A 151 -0.39 12.75 0.29
N ASN A 152 0.46 12.02 -0.43
CA ASN A 152 1.87 12.39 -0.63
C ASN A 152 2.04 13.67 -1.43
N THR A 153 1.05 14.06 -2.24
CA THR A 153 1.11 15.34 -3.00
C THR A 153 1.16 16.55 -2.07
N ARG A 154 0.65 16.43 -0.82
CA ARG A 154 0.76 17.46 0.23
C ARG A 154 2.18 17.59 0.78
N MET A 155 2.95 16.52 0.74
CA MET A 155 4.33 16.44 1.26
C MET A 155 5.37 16.52 0.14
N THR A 156 4.95 16.86 -1.09
CA THR A 156 5.81 16.97 -2.28
C THR A 156 6.21 18.42 -2.53
N ASP A 157 7.52 18.68 -2.64
CA ASP A 157 8.03 19.96 -3.13
C ASP A 157 7.99 19.98 -4.66
N TYR A 158 7.05 20.71 -5.24
CA TYR A 158 6.91 20.84 -6.69
C TYR A 158 8.03 21.68 -7.35
N THR A 159 9.04 22.11 -6.60
CA THR A 159 10.29 22.68 -7.14
C THR A 159 11.45 21.67 -7.15
N ASP A 160 11.26 20.49 -6.52
CA ASP A 160 12.22 19.39 -6.55
C ASP A 160 11.87 18.38 -7.64
N ARG A 161 12.59 18.42 -8.76
CA ARG A 161 12.41 17.50 -9.88
C ARG A 161 12.57 16.02 -9.50
N ALA A 162 13.35 15.71 -8.46
CA ALA A 162 13.64 14.32 -8.10
C ALA A 162 12.44 13.61 -7.49
N THR A 163 11.58 14.35 -6.79
CA THR A 163 10.43 13.80 -6.04
C THR A 163 9.07 14.16 -6.63
N CYS A 164 8.91 15.38 -7.20
CA CYS A 164 7.61 15.87 -7.66
C CYS A 164 6.98 15.04 -8.80
N VAL A 165 7.80 14.27 -9.52
CA VAL A 165 7.35 13.40 -10.61
C VAL A 165 6.85 12.03 -10.16
N LEU A 166 6.88 11.70 -8.86
CA LEU A 166 6.65 10.34 -8.38
C LEU A 166 5.26 10.13 -7.79
N PHE A 167 4.87 10.99 -6.84
CA PHE A 167 3.79 10.69 -5.90
C PHE A 167 2.41 11.15 -6.39
N GLY A 168 1.41 10.34 -6.10
CA GLY A 168 0.00 10.64 -6.20
C GLY A 168 -0.73 10.27 -4.90
N ASP A 169 -2.02 10.63 -4.82
CA ASP A 169 -2.89 10.36 -3.68
C ASP A 169 -3.90 9.27 -4.04
N GLY A 170 -4.21 8.42 -3.09
CA GLY A 170 -5.17 7.35 -3.29
C GLY A 170 -5.31 6.46 -2.07
N SER A 171 -6.37 5.70 -2.03
CA SER A 171 -6.73 4.82 -0.93
C SER A 171 -7.36 3.53 -1.42
N GLY A 172 -7.20 2.47 -0.64
CA GLY A 172 -8.03 1.29 -0.74
C GLY A 172 -8.23 0.64 0.61
N ALA A 173 -9.29 -0.12 0.74
CA ALA A 173 -9.70 -0.81 1.93
C ALA A 173 -10.03 -2.26 1.62
N VAL A 174 -9.61 -3.17 2.48
CA VAL A 174 -10.02 -4.58 2.44
C VAL A 174 -10.67 -4.97 3.77
N LEU A 175 -11.66 -5.85 3.70
CA LEU A 175 -12.23 -6.48 4.88
C LEU A 175 -11.59 -7.85 5.08
N ILE A 176 -11.10 -8.09 6.29
CA ILE A 176 -10.55 -9.38 6.71
C ILE A 176 -11.56 -10.06 7.61
N GLU A 177 -11.92 -11.28 7.24
CA GLU A 177 -12.86 -12.13 7.98
C GLU A 177 -12.29 -13.55 8.13
N PRO A 178 -12.86 -14.41 9.00
CA PRO A 178 -12.57 -15.83 9.02
C PRO A 178 -12.84 -16.47 7.66
N ALA A 179 -11.94 -17.31 7.20
CA ALA A 179 -12.17 -18.16 6.04
C ALA A 179 -13.24 -19.21 6.38
N ALA A 180 -14.12 -19.51 5.41
CA ALA A 180 -15.08 -20.58 5.53
C ALA A 180 -14.42 -21.96 5.40
N ASP A 181 -15.14 -23.01 5.70
CA ASP A 181 -14.68 -24.38 5.53
C ASP A 181 -14.28 -24.64 4.07
N GLY A 182 -13.06 -25.10 3.87
CA GLY A 182 -12.49 -25.36 2.54
C GLY A 182 -11.79 -24.16 1.88
N GLU A 183 -11.92 -22.94 2.41
CA GLU A 183 -11.17 -21.77 1.96
C GLU A 183 -9.78 -21.74 2.64
N ILE A 184 -8.78 -21.24 1.92
CA ILE A 184 -7.40 -21.14 2.41
C ILE A 184 -7.10 -19.74 2.92
N GLY A 185 -7.46 -18.70 2.16
CA GLY A 185 -7.19 -17.30 2.50
C GLY A 185 -5.69 -17.01 2.64
N PHE A 186 -5.28 -16.41 3.77
CA PHE A 186 -3.88 -16.11 4.05
C PHE A 186 -3.08 -17.38 4.29
N ILE A 187 -1.91 -17.45 3.65
CA ILE A 187 -1.01 -18.59 3.72
C ILE A 187 0.17 -18.26 4.61
N ASP A 188 0.89 -17.17 4.28
CA ASP A 188 2.11 -16.81 4.98
C ASP A 188 2.53 -15.36 4.68
N SER A 189 3.40 -14.80 5.52
CA SER A 189 3.96 -13.46 5.33
C SER A 189 5.37 -13.34 5.89
N LEU A 190 6.14 -12.41 5.32
CA LEU A 190 7.45 -11.99 5.83
C LEU A 190 7.50 -10.47 5.88
N ASN A 191 7.95 -9.93 7.03
CA ASN A 191 8.22 -8.51 7.22
C ASN A 191 9.65 -8.32 7.73
N GLU A 192 10.33 -7.28 7.25
CA GLU A 192 11.70 -6.94 7.65
C GLU A 192 11.85 -5.40 7.71
N ASN A 193 12.61 -4.91 8.68
CA ASN A 193 13.02 -3.51 8.76
C ASN A 193 14.54 -3.40 8.69
N ASP A 194 15.02 -2.38 7.97
CA ASP A 194 16.41 -1.91 8.00
C ASP A 194 16.43 -0.44 8.40
N GLY A 195 16.54 -0.18 9.69
CA GLY A 195 16.53 1.18 10.25
C GLY A 195 17.73 2.03 9.83
N SER A 196 18.79 1.45 9.27
CA SER A 196 19.94 2.22 8.76
C SER A 196 19.61 3.06 7.54
N GLY A 197 18.52 2.73 6.81
CA GLY A 197 18.06 3.43 5.61
C GLY A 197 17.20 4.67 5.87
N GLY A 198 16.89 4.98 7.12
CA GLY A 198 15.89 6.01 7.47
C GLY A 198 16.12 7.40 6.87
N VAL A 199 17.35 7.81 6.69
CA VAL A 199 17.70 9.12 6.10
C VAL A 199 17.55 9.16 4.57
N SER A 200 17.53 8.00 3.91
CA SER A 200 17.46 7.92 2.44
C SER A 200 16.06 8.20 1.88
N LEU A 201 15.02 8.06 2.70
CA LEU A 201 13.64 8.43 2.36
C LEU A 201 12.95 8.89 3.64
N SER A 202 12.75 10.19 3.78
CA SER A 202 12.26 10.79 5.04
C SER A 202 11.48 12.07 4.82
N LEU A 203 10.74 12.46 5.86
CA LEU A 203 10.20 13.80 6.06
C LEU A 203 10.87 14.36 7.32
N PRO A 204 11.92 15.19 7.19
CA PRO A 204 12.83 15.49 8.30
C PRO A 204 12.25 16.23 9.49
N ALA A 205 11.28 17.14 9.26
CA ALA A 205 10.68 17.98 10.30
C ALA A 205 9.18 17.72 10.51
N GLY A 206 8.67 18.23 11.63
CA GLY A 206 7.27 18.04 12.05
C GLY A 206 7.10 17.00 13.14
N GLY A 207 8.16 16.22 13.43
CA GLY A 207 8.19 15.27 14.57
C GLY A 207 8.86 15.86 15.81
N SER A 208 9.05 15.00 16.83
CA SER A 208 9.64 15.41 18.12
C SER A 208 11.11 15.78 18.05
N LEU A 209 11.86 15.22 17.08
CA LEU A 209 13.28 15.54 16.89
C LEU A 209 13.49 16.94 16.32
N LEU A 210 12.67 17.33 15.34
CA LEU A 210 12.67 18.65 14.71
C LEU A 210 11.22 19.14 14.62
N PRO A 211 10.70 19.77 15.70
CA PRO A 211 9.36 20.37 15.67
C PRO A 211 9.26 21.48 14.64
N ALA A 212 8.04 21.78 14.20
CA ALA A 212 7.79 22.83 13.23
C ALA A 212 8.28 24.19 13.74
N SER A 213 9.04 24.92 12.92
CA SER A 213 9.55 26.26 13.18
C SER A 213 9.69 27.04 11.86
N HIS A 214 9.86 28.36 11.92
CA HIS A 214 10.15 29.15 10.73
C HIS A 214 11.39 28.60 9.99
N GLU A 215 12.44 28.24 10.73
CA GLU A 215 13.66 27.68 10.16
C GLU A 215 13.40 26.37 9.39
N THR A 216 12.60 25.44 9.94
CA THR A 216 12.30 24.16 9.28
C THR A 216 11.41 24.34 8.06
N VAL A 217 10.53 25.35 8.06
CA VAL A 217 9.69 25.72 6.91
C VAL A 217 10.55 26.35 5.82
N ASP A 218 11.40 27.32 6.14
CA ASP A 218 12.26 28.01 5.19
C ASP A 218 13.26 27.06 4.53
N LYS A 219 13.73 26.04 5.27
CA LYS A 219 14.59 24.97 4.76
C LYS A 219 13.84 23.84 4.05
N LYS A 220 12.52 23.97 3.83
CA LYS A 220 11.69 22.97 3.16
C LYS A 220 11.74 21.57 3.78
N MET A 221 11.97 21.46 5.09
CA MET A 221 12.14 20.18 5.79
C MET A 221 10.81 19.44 6.05
N HIS A 222 9.66 20.05 5.68
CA HIS A 222 8.32 19.45 5.74
C HIS A 222 7.90 18.78 4.42
N TYR A 223 8.85 18.58 3.50
CA TYR A 223 8.65 17.86 2.25
C TYR A 223 9.42 16.53 2.25
N ILE A 224 9.04 15.63 1.35
CA ILE A 224 9.70 14.34 1.17
C ILE A 224 11.12 14.57 0.61
N HIS A 225 12.11 14.03 1.31
CA HIS A 225 13.49 13.94 0.86
C HIS A 225 13.81 12.49 0.46
N GLN A 226 14.37 12.30 -0.74
CA GLN A 226 14.67 10.96 -1.26
C GLN A 226 16.05 10.92 -1.95
N ASP A 227 16.91 10.01 -1.46
CA ASP A 227 18.06 9.52 -2.21
C ASP A 227 17.58 8.41 -3.18
N GLY A 228 17.19 8.81 -4.38
CA GLY A 228 16.62 7.90 -5.37
C GLY A 228 17.50 6.68 -5.68
N PRO A 229 18.81 6.82 -5.92
CA PRO A 229 19.74 5.69 -6.12
C PRO A 229 19.79 4.72 -4.95
N ALA A 230 19.88 5.18 -3.71
CA ALA A 230 19.91 4.33 -2.51
C ALA A 230 18.59 3.58 -2.33
N VAL A 231 17.45 4.28 -2.44
CA VAL A 231 16.10 3.69 -2.36
C VAL A 231 15.91 2.65 -3.46
N TYR A 232 16.27 2.96 -4.71
CA TYR A 232 16.14 2.03 -5.83
C TYR A 232 16.95 0.75 -5.63
N LYS A 233 18.23 0.89 -5.26
CA LYS A 233 19.13 -0.25 -5.02
C LYS A 233 18.61 -1.16 -3.89
N PHE A 234 18.13 -0.56 -2.80
CA PHE A 234 17.54 -1.30 -1.70
C PHE A 234 16.26 -2.03 -2.14
N ALA A 235 15.32 -1.33 -2.80
CA ALA A 235 14.05 -1.86 -3.20
C ALA A 235 14.18 -3.06 -4.16
N VAL A 236 14.98 -2.94 -5.23
CA VAL A 236 15.20 -4.04 -6.19
C VAL A 236 15.78 -5.28 -5.52
N ARG A 237 16.74 -5.08 -4.60
CA ARG A 237 17.38 -6.19 -3.91
C ARG A 237 16.43 -6.84 -2.91
N LYS A 238 15.91 -6.05 -1.97
CA LYS A 238 15.15 -6.57 -0.83
C LYS A 238 13.77 -7.10 -1.18
N MET A 239 13.05 -6.45 -2.10
CA MET A 239 11.77 -6.98 -2.55
C MET A 239 11.94 -8.38 -3.16
N ALA A 240 12.95 -8.57 -4.02
CA ALA A 240 13.21 -9.86 -4.62
C ALA A 240 13.73 -10.90 -3.63
N GLU A 241 14.61 -10.53 -2.68
CA GLU A 241 15.10 -11.43 -1.63
C GLU A 241 13.95 -11.95 -0.74
N LEU A 242 13.10 -11.04 -0.26
CA LEU A 242 12.05 -11.41 0.69
C LEU A 242 10.91 -12.19 0.02
N THR A 243 10.55 -11.85 -1.22
CA THR A 243 9.57 -12.60 -2.00
C THR A 243 10.07 -14.01 -2.33
N ASP A 244 11.31 -14.16 -2.77
CA ASP A 244 11.93 -15.47 -3.04
C ASP A 244 11.98 -16.35 -1.76
N ALA A 245 12.36 -15.75 -0.62
CA ALA A 245 12.37 -16.43 0.67
C ALA A 245 10.96 -16.92 1.08
N LEU A 246 9.92 -16.09 0.89
CA LEU A 246 8.54 -16.46 1.18
C LEU A 246 8.06 -17.60 0.29
N LEU A 247 8.32 -17.54 -1.02
CA LEU A 247 7.94 -18.59 -1.97
C LEU A 247 8.64 -19.92 -1.65
N LYS A 248 9.95 -19.89 -1.43
CA LYS A 248 10.74 -21.07 -1.07
C LYS A 248 10.25 -21.71 0.23
N ARG A 249 9.94 -20.91 1.26
CA ARG A 249 9.42 -21.40 2.54
C ARG A 249 8.11 -22.16 2.38
N ASN A 250 7.29 -21.76 1.39
CA ASN A 250 6.01 -22.39 1.11
C ASN A 250 6.05 -23.43 -0.02
N GLY A 251 7.23 -23.76 -0.54
CA GLY A 251 7.40 -24.77 -1.57
C GLY A 251 6.79 -24.42 -2.94
N VAL A 252 6.69 -23.11 -3.25
CA VAL A 252 6.12 -22.57 -4.49
C VAL A 252 7.15 -21.74 -5.25
N THR A 253 6.91 -21.55 -6.53
CA THR A 253 7.73 -20.75 -7.45
C THR A 253 6.91 -19.62 -8.05
N GLY A 254 7.54 -18.68 -8.74
CA GLY A 254 6.83 -17.64 -9.48
C GLY A 254 5.86 -18.18 -10.54
N ALA A 255 6.16 -19.34 -11.12
CA ALA A 255 5.30 -20.00 -12.11
C ALA A 255 3.98 -20.52 -11.51
N ASP A 256 3.94 -20.80 -10.21
CA ASP A 256 2.74 -21.27 -9.51
C ASP A 256 1.79 -20.12 -9.14
N LEU A 257 2.27 -18.87 -9.19
CA LEU A 257 1.47 -17.69 -8.84
C LEU A 257 0.48 -17.38 -9.96
N GLY A 258 -0.78 -17.15 -9.59
CA GLY A 258 -1.82 -16.62 -10.47
C GLY A 258 -1.64 -15.12 -10.71
N CYS A 259 -1.23 -14.37 -9.67
CA CYS A 259 -1.09 -12.92 -9.74
C CYS A 259 0.01 -12.42 -8.79
N PHE A 260 0.82 -11.45 -9.27
CA PHE A 260 1.76 -10.69 -8.47
C PHE A 260 1.33 -9.22 -8.41
N ILE A 261 1.06 -8.74 -7.22
CA ILE A 261 0.59 -7.37 -6.95
C ILE A 261 1.62 -6.65 -6.09
N PRO A 262 2.69 -6.09 -6.70
CA PRO A 262 3.69 -5.32 -5.98
C PRO A 262 3.26 -3.89 -5.72
N HIS A 263 3.87 -3.26 -4.72
CA HIS A 263 3.85 -1.81 -4.55
C HIS A 263 4.28 -1.09 -5.82
N GLN A 264 3.52 -0.08 -6.22
CA GLN A 264 3.71 0.68 -7.46
C GLN A 264 4.63 1.89 -7.24
N ALA A 265 5.90 1.64 -6.88
CA ALA A 265 6.90 2.70 -6.68
C ALA A 265 7.54 3.16 -7.99
N ASN A 266 7.87 2.21 -8.85
CA ASN A 266 8.56 2.42 -10.12
C ASN A 266 8.42 1.16 -10.98
N LYS A 267 8.04 1.32 -12.24
CA LYS A 267 7.87 0.19 -13.18
C LYS A 267 9.10 -0.70 -13.27
N ARG A 268 10.31 -0.09 -13.23
CA ARG A 268 11.58 -0.84 -13.33
C ARG A 268 11.84 -1.72 -12.11
N ILE A 269 11.41 -1.30 -10.90
CA ILE A 269 11.50 -2.13 -9.69
C ILE A 269 10.56 -3.34 -9.84
N ILE A 270 9.33 -3.10 -10.29
CA ILE A 270 8.32 -4.13 -10.49
C ILE A 270 8.80 -5.19 -11.47
N THR A 271 9.24 -4.76 -12.66
CA THR A 271 9.69 -5.69 -13.72
C THR A 271 10.93 -6.47 -13.29
N SER A 272 11.92 -5.82 -12.67
CA SER A 272 13.13 -6.49 -12.19
C SER A 272 12.82 -7.54 -11.10
N THR A 273 11.87 -7.27 -10.21
CA THR A 273 11.44 -8.26 -9.21
C THR A 273 10.73 -9.44 -9.87
N ALA A 274 9.80 -9.16 -10.78
CA ALA A 274 9.06 -10.20 -11.50
C ALA A 274 9.97 -11.13 -12.31
N GLU A 275 10.94 -10.56 -13.02
CA GLU A 275 11.96 -11.31 -13.77
C GLU A 275 12.78 -12.26 -12.86
N ARG A 276 13.21 -11.78 -11.70
CA ARG A 276 13.96 -12.62 -10.73
C ARG A 276 13.12 -13.74 -10.15
N LEU A 277 11.82 -13.56 -10.03
CA LEU A 277 10.88 -14.59 -9.57
C LEU A 277 10.45 -15.55 -10.69
N GLY A 278 10.84 -15.29 -11.94
CA GLY A 278 10.40 -16.06 -13.10
C GLY A 278 8.90 -15.90 -13.38
N MET A 279 8.32 -14.75 -13.04
CA MET A 279 6.91 -14.45 -13.26
C MET A 279 6.62 -14.13 -14.73
N PRO A 280 5.58 -14.71 -15.32
CA PRO A 280 5.08 -14.27 -16.62
C PRO A 280 4.57 -12.82 -16.53
N PRO A 281 4.96 -11.93 -17.47
CA PRO A 281 4.59 -10.51 -17.42
C PRO A 281 3.08 -10.24 -17.34
N GLU A 282 2.26 -11.10 -17.94
CA GLU A 282 0.80 -10.99 -17.95
C GLU A 282 0.16 -11.21 -16.57
N ARG A 283 0.88 -11.83 -15.62
CA ARG A 283 0.45 -12.05 -14.24
C ARG A 283 0.97 -10.99 -13.26
N VAL A 284 1.73 -10.02 -13.77
CA VAL A 284 2.28 -8.91 -12.98
C VAL A 284 1.37 -7.69 -13.14
N ILE A 285 0.91 -7.15 -12.03
CA ILE A 285 0.03 -5.97 -12.07
C ILE A 285 0.87 -4.70 -12.10
N ILE A 286 0.61 -3.86 -13.08
CA ILE A 286 1.24 -2.56 -13.26
C ILE A 286 0.15 -1.55 -13.59
N ASN A 287 -0.09 -0.60 -12.69
CA ASN A 287 -1.04 0.50 -12.87
C ASN A 287 -0.44 1.86 -12.46
N ILE A 288 0.87 1.90 -12.28
CA ILE A 288 1.62 3.10 -11.88
C ILE A 288 1.47 4.23 -12.90
N ASP A 289 1.22 3.91 -14.18
CA ASP A 289 1.00 4.90 -15.23
C ASP A 289 -0.25 5.74 -14.98
N LYS A 290 -1.28 5.18 -14.31
CA LYS A 290 -2.56 5.82 -14.04
C LYS A 290 -2.54 6.64 -12.74
N TYR A 291 -1.90 6.12 -11.69
CA TYR A 291 -2.04 6.65 -10.33
C TYR A 291 -0.74 7.22 -9.74
N GLY A 292 0.42 6.95 -10.38
CA GLY A 292 1.72 7.25 -9.78
C GLY A 292 1.97 6.38 -8.54
N ASN A 293 2.85 6.85 -7.66
CA ASN A 293 3.13 6.20 -6.39
C ASN A 293 2.18 6.74 -5.30
N THR A 294 1.10 6.03 -5.01
CA THR A 294 0.15 6.34 -3.93
C THR A 294 0.55 5.70 -2.58
N SER A 295 1.83 5.34 -2.42
CA SER A 295 2.41 4.78 -1.19
C SER A 295 1.61 3.56 -0.66
N SER A 296 1.01 3.63 0.53
CA SER A 296 0.23 2.52 1.12
C SER A 296 -1.04 2.18 0.32
N GLY A 297 -1.57 3.10 -0.48
CA GLY A 297 -2.75 2.88 -1.34
C GLY A 297 -2.48 2.06 -2.60
N THR A 298 -1.20 1.86 -2.99
CA THR A 298 -0.85 1.26 -4.29
C THR A 298 -1.30 -0.19 -4.43
N ILE A 299 -1.16 -1.01 -3.40
CA ILE A 299 -1.50 -2.44 -3.46
C ILE A 299 -3.02 -2.64 -3.60
N PRO A 300 -3.89 -2.05 -2.75
CA PRO A 300 -5.33 -2.22 -2.93
C PRO A 300 -5.85 -1.63 -4.25
N LEU A 301 -5.30 -0.52 -4.75
CA LEU A 301 -5.60 0.01 -6.09
C LEU A 301 -5.15 -0.95 -7.20
N ALA A 302 -4.02 -1.64 -7.02
CA ALA A 302 -3.56 -2.64 -7.96
C ALA A 302 -4.39 -3.94 -7.89
N MET A 303 -4.95 -4.30 -6.71
CA MET A 303 -5.93 -5.39 -6.59
C MET A 303 -7.19 -5.10 -7.42
N GLU A 304 -7.76 -3.89 -7.31
CA GLU A 304 -8.92 -3.49 -8.11
C GLU A 304 -8.59 -3.54 -9.61
N THR A 305 -7.46 -2.99 -10.02
CA THR A 305 -6.99 -3.06 -11.42
C THR A 305 -6.89 -4.52 -11.90
N ALA A 306 -6.38 -5.42 -11.06
CA ALA A 306 -6.25 -6.84 -11.41
C ALA A 306 -7.61 -7.52 -11.59
N ILE A 307 -8.61 -7.16 -10.78
CA ILE A 307 -10.00 -7.64 -10.90
C ILE A 307 -10.62 -7.11 -12.19
N ASP A 308 -10.55 -5.80 -12.43
CA ASP A 308 -11.14 -5.15 -13.60
C ASP A 308 -10.54 -5.65 -14.92
N GLU A 309 -9.25 -5.97 -14.94
CA GLU A 309 -8.56 -6.56 -16.10
C GLU A 309 -8.77 -8.09 -16.22
N GLY A 310 -9.51 -8.71 -15.30
CA GLY A 310 -9.75 -10.15 -15.28
C GLY A 310 -8.50 -11.01 -15.01
N LYS A 311 -7.46 -10.40 -14.45
CA LYS A 311 -6.18 -11.04 -14.11
C LYS A 311 -6.16 -11.65 -12.70
N LEU A 312 -7.11 -11.29 -11.84
CA LEU A 312 -7.27 -11.81 -10.50
C LEU A 312 -8.62 -12.49 -10.38
N LYS A 313 -8.60 -13.79 -10.05
CA LYS A 313 -9.80 -14.63 -9.99
C LYS A 313 -9.81 -15.43 -8.69
N LYS A 314 -11.00 -15.78 -8.23
CA LYS A 314 -11.17 -16.68 -7.09
C LYS A 314 -10.35 -17.96 -7.27
N GLY A 315 -9.60 -18.30 -6.25
CA GLY A 315 -8.72 -19.46 -6.24
C GLY A 315 -7.28 -19.17 -6.70
N ASP A 316 -6.98 -17.99 -7.21
CA ASP A 316 -5.61 -17.62 -7.59
C ASP A 316 -4.68 -17.56 -6.38
N LEU A 317 -3.45 -18.04 -6.55
CA LEU A 317 -2.37 -17.84 -5.60
C LEU A 317 -1.76 -16.46 -5.86
N VAL A 318 -1.86 -15.58 -4.88
CA VAL A 318 -1.47 -14.16 -4.99
C VAL A 318 -0.27 -13.87 -4.11
N LEU A 319 0.71 -13.16 -4.68
CA LEU A 319 1.83 -12.59 -3.95
C LEU A 319 1.68 -11.07 -3.90
N LEU A 320 1.68 -10.51 -2.68
CA LEU A 320 1.80 -9.08 -2.44
C LEU A 320 3.22 -8.78 -1.97
N ALA A 321 3.79 -7.64 -2.40
CA ALA A 321 5.10 -7.21 -1.95
C ALA A 321 5.22 -5.69 -1.92
N ALA A 322 5.80 -5.15 -0.85
CA ALA A 322 6.05 -3.71 -0.70
C ALA A 322 7.43 -3.45 -0.12
N VAL A 323 8.00 -2.32 -0.49
CA VAL A 323 9.17 -1.70 0.13
C VAL A 323 8.84 -0.24 0.41
N GLY A 324 9.15 0.24 1.61
CA GLY A 324 8.84 1.60 2.04
C GLY A 324 9.97 2.27 2.80
N ALA A 325 9.72 3.53 3.15
CA ALA A 325 10.60 4.28 4.04
C ALA A 325 10.81 3.53 5.36
N GLY A 326 12.03 3.65 5.89
CA GLY A 326 12.36 3.00 7.14
C GLY A 326 13.79 2.43 7.17
N PHE A 327 14.32 1.57 6.28
CA PHE A 327 13.48 0.94 5.25
C PHE A 327 12.60 -0.16 5.85
N THR A 328 11.44 -0.35 5.24
CA THR A 328 10.51 -1.43 5.57
C THR A 328 10.29 -2.31 4.35
N VAL A 329 10.13 -3.62 4.56
CA VAL A 329 9.80 -4.58 3.50
C VAL A 329 8.72 -5.51 4.02
N GLY A 330 7.70 -5.77 3.22
CA GLY A 330 6.64 -6.71 3.57
C GLY A 330 6.18 -7.53 2.38
N THR A 331 5.90 -8.81 2.62
CA THR A 331 5.37 -9.73 1.61
C THR A 331 4.27 -10.59 2.21
N VAL A 332 3.25 -10.91 1.40
CA VAL A 332 2.14 -11.76 1.77
C VAL A 332 1.85 -12.74 0.64
N LEU A 333 1.68 -14.00 1.00
CA LEU A 333 1.19 -15.06 0.12
C LEU A 333 -0.22 -15.44 0.57
N LEU A 334 -1.18 -15.39 -0.33
CA LEU A 334 -2.57 -15.70 -0.03
C LEU A 334 -3.28 -16.41 -1.21
N ARG A 335 -4.37 -17.10 -0.89
CA ARG A 335 -5.34 -17.57 -1.86
C ARG A 335 -6.46 -16.53 -1.97
N TRP A 336 -6.76 -16.08 -3.16
CA TRP A 336 -7.82 -15.11 -3.40
C TRP A 336 -9.19 -15.80 -3.31
N GLU A 337 -10.09 -15.28 -2.45
CA GLU A 337 -11.34 -15.98 -2.12
C GLU A 337 -12.61 -15.17 -2.49
N ILE A 338 -12.46 -14.07 -3.22
CA ILE A 338 -13.60 -13.28 -3.72
C ILE A 338 -13.63 -13.20 -5.24
#